data_6643d4d05b2eccd215d35751c9bc8cc0
#
_entry.id   6643d4d05b2eccd215d35751c9bc8cc0
#
_cell.length_a   1.000
_cell.length_b   1.000
_cell.length_c   1.000
_cell.angle_alpha   90.00
_cell.angle_beta   90.00
_cell.angle_gamma   90.00
#
_symmetry.space_group_name_H-M   'P 1'
#
loop_
_entity.id
_entity.type
_entity.pdbx_description
1 polymer ?
#
loop_
_entity_poly.entity_id
_entity_poly.type
_entity_poly.pdbx_seq_one_letter_code
_entity_poly.pdbx_strand_id
1 'polypeptide(L)'
;FLTNRKSQIKSNSVSVTRIINDVKKNGDKALLKYEKKFNNNSIIVPTSKKISNSIKTLDKKVKHAIDIAYNRIYKFHSLQKFKNISYTDRFKNRLEYKYLPINSVAIYVPGSTASYPSSVLMNAIPAIVAGVKRIIMINPGIKGKQNPAVLYAARKCKIKEIYSIGGPSAIAAVAYGTKSIKPVNKIVGPGNSYVASAKKEVFGDIGIE
;
A
#
# COMPACT_ATOMS: atom_id res chain seq x y z
N PHE A 1 -15.99 19.65 18.20
CA PHE A 1 -15.56 18.66 17.18
C PHE A 1 -14.05 18.76 16.89
N LEU A 2 -13.54 19.94 16.50
CA LEU A 2 -12.13 20.12 16.15
C LEU A 2 -11.15 19.94 17.33
N THR A 3 -11.57 20.34 18.53
CA THR A 3 -10.74 20.22 19.75
C THR A 3 -10.51 18.75 20.14
N ASN A 4 -11.58 17.93 20.09
CA ASN A 4 -11.47 16.49 20.36
C ASN A 4 -10.62 15.78 19.34
N ARG A 5 -10.67 16.20 18.06
CA ARG A 5 -9.84 15.65 16.99
C ARG A 5 -8.33 15.95 17.21
N LYS A 6 -8.01 17.15 17.66
CA LYS A 6 -6.62 17.56 17.98
C LYS A 6 -6.05 16.76 19.16
N SER A 7 -6.84 16.50 20.21
CA SER A 7 -6.39 15.72 21.37
C SER A 7 -6.11 14.25 21.03
N GLN A 8 -6.97 13.61 20.22
CA GLN A 8 -6.76 12.25 19.74
C GLN A 8 -5.51 12.13 18.87
N ILE A 9 -5.23 13.10 18.02
CA ILE A 9 -4.03 13.13 17.17
C ILE A 9 -2.76 13.20 18.03
N LYS A 10 -2.73 14.03 19.09
CA LYS A 10 -1.58 14.13 20.01
C LYS A 10 -1.33 12.83 20.77
N SER A 11 -2.37 12.20 21.29
CA SER A 11 -2.26 10.92 22.03
C SER A 11 -1.70 9.78 21.15
N ASN A 12 -2.11 9.73 19.87
CA ASN A 12 -1.64 8.70 18.97
C ASN A 12 -0.17 8.89 18.54
N SER A 13 0.31 10.14 18.48
CA SER A 13 1.65 10.42 17.93
C SER A 13 2.77 9.78 18.77
N VAL A 14 2.73 9.89 20.09
CA VAL A 14 3.78 9.34 20.97
C VAL A 14 3.90 7.80 20.86
N SER A 15 2.76 7.11 20.79
CA SER A 15 2.75 5.64 20.62
C SER A 15 3.23 5.23 19.23
N VAL A 16 2.88 6.01 18.21
CA VAL A 16 3.27 5.78 16.81
C VAL A 16 4.78 5.96 16.63
N THR A 17 5.35 7.06 17.10
CA THR A 17 6.79 7.32 17.05
C THR A 17 7.61 6.20 17.71
N ARG A 18 7.15 5.70 18.88
CA ARG A 18 7.79 4.55 19.53
C ARG A 18 7.77 3.30 18.66
N ILE A 19 6.63 2.99 18.00
CA ILE A 19 6.51 1.83 17.13
C ILE A 19 7.43 1.96 15.92
N ILE A 20 7.46 3.13 15.29
CA ILE A 20 8.31 3.41 14.12
C ILE A 20 9.78 3.22 14.48
N ASN A 21 10.24 3.80 15.60
CA ASN A 21 11.62 3.68 16.05
C ASN A 21 11.99 2.24 16.43
N ASP A 22 11.06 1.48 17.04
CA ASP A 22 11.28 0.06 17.34
C ASP A 22 11.46 -0.76 16.07
N VAL A 23 10.62 -0.54 15.04
CA VAL A 23 10.76 -1.25 13.75
C VAL A 23 12.04 -0.82 13.02
N LYS A 24 12.39 0.47 13.03
CA LYS A 24 13.64 0.99 12.46
C LYS A 24 14.88 0.29 13.06
N LYS A 25 14.86 0.07 14.38
CA LYS A 25 15.97 -0.55 15.12
C LYS A 25 15.98 -2.07 15.05
N ASN A 26 14.83 -2.71 15.20
CA ASN A 26 14.70 -4.16 15.43
C ASN A 26 14.07 -4.92 14.26
N GLY A 27 13.71 -4.25 13.16
CA GLY A 27 13.22 -4.84 11.90
C GLY A 27 12.07 -5.84 12.09
N ASP A 28 12.20 -7.02 11.49
CA ASP A 28 11.16 -8.07 11.50
C ASP A 28 10.77 -8.52 12.92
N LYS A 29 11.69 -8.48 13.88
CA LYS A 29 11.39 -8.85 15.28
C LYS A 29 10.36 -7.90 15.89
N ALA A 30 10.54 -6.59 15.70
CA ALA A 30 9.58 -5.59 16.16
C ALA A 30 8.28 -5.68 15.38
N LEU A 31 8.34 -5.85 14.04
CA LEU A 31 7.18 -6.01 13.19
C LEU A 31 6.30 -7.18 13.65
N LEU A 32 6.87 -8.37 13.87
CA LEU A 32 6.14 -9.54 14.37
C LEU A 32 5.56 -9.32 15.78
N LYS A 33 6.28 -8.62 16.66
CA LYS A 33 5.78 -8.25 18.00
C LYS A 33 4.48 -7.45 17.90
N TYR A 34 4.45 -6.44 17.03
CA TYR A 34 3.27 -5.59 16.85
C TYR A 34 2.14 -6.30 16.10
N GLU A 35 2.46 -7.12 15.11
CA GLU A 35 1.45 -7.93 14.43
C GLU A 35 0.78 -8.93 15.36
N LYS A 36 1.53 -9.59 16.25
CA LYS A 36 0.96 -10.46 17.29
C LYS A 36 0.06 -9.68 18.25
N LYS A 37 0.52 -8.50 18.67
CA LYS A 37 -0.20 -7.67 19.66
C LYS A 37 -1.52 -7.11 19.12
N PHE A 38 -1.52 -6.61 17.90
CA PHE A 38 -2.66 -5.84 17.37
C PHE A 38 -3.54 -6.63 16.39
N ASN A 39 -2.97 -7.56 15.64
CA ASN A 39 -3.66 -8.30 14.59
C ASN A 39 -3.77 -9.80 14.88
N ASN A 40 -3.25 -10.26 16.02
CA ASN A 40 -3.14 -11.68 16.37
C ASN A 40 -2.58 -12.51 15.20
N ASN A 41 -1.54 -11.99 14.56
CA ASN A 41 -0.92 -12.53 13.36
C ASN A 41 0.58 -12.76 13.58
N SER A 42 1.08 -13.90 13.12
CA SER A 42 2.51 -14.28 13.19
C SER A 42 3.15 -14.48 11.81
N ILE A 43 2.45 -14.11 10.75
CA ILE A 43 2.91 -14.31 9.37
C ILE A 43 3.04 -12.94 8.69
N ILE A 44 4.26 -12.53 8.36
CA ILE A 44 4.51 -11.33 7.57
C ILE A 44 4.20 -11.58 6.10
N VAL A 45 4.77 -12.66 5.55
CA VAL A 45 4.66 -13.00 4.12
C VAL A 45 3.81 -14.26 3.95
N PRO A 46 2.57 -14.16 3.47
CA PRO A 46 1.76 -15.33 3.18
C PRO A 46 2.33 -16.10 1.98
N THR A 47 2.31 -17.43 2.03
CA THR A 47 2.79 -18.26 0.90
C THR A 47 1.87 -18.15 -0.30
N SER A 48 2.43 -18.28 -1.52
CA SER A 48 1.65 -18.28 -2.77
C SER A 48 0.57 -19.37 -2.78
N LYS A 49 0.84 -20.54 -2.17
CA LYS A 49 -0.15 -21.63 -2.01
C LYS A 49 -1.33 -21.18 -1.14
N LYS A 50 -1.08 -20.49 -0.01
CA LYS A 50 -2.13 -19.97 0.88
C LYS A 50 -3.00 -18.93 0.16
N ILE A 51 -2.36 -18.00 -0.57
CA ILE A 51 -3.06 -16.99 -1.39
C ILE A 51 -3.92 -17.65 -2.45
N SER A 52 -3.38 -18.60 -3.22
CA SER A 52 -4.10 -19.31 -4.29
C SER A 52 -5.28 -20.12 -3.76
N ASN A 53 -5.11 -20.81 -2.64
CA ASN A 53 -6.19 -21.55 -2.00
C ASN A 53 -7.31 -20.63 -1.51
N SER A 54 -6.96 -19.49 -0.91
CA SER A 54 -7.94 -18.47 -0.49
C SER A 54 -8.74 -17.94 -1.69
N ILE A 55 -8.08 -17.64 -2.81
CA ILE A 55 -8.76 -17.14 -4.02
C ILE A 55 -9.70 -18.18 -4.63
N LYS A 56 -9.41 -19.48 -4.51
CA LYS A 56 -10.28 -20.56 -5.01
C LYS A 56 -11.65 -20.53 -4.35
N THR A 57 -11.75 -20.15 -3.07
CA THR A 57 -13.02 -20.08 -2.32
C THR A 57 -13.90 -18.91 -2.72
N LEU A 58 -13.39 -17.94 -3.51
CA LEU A 58 -14.15 -16.76 -3.90
C LEU A 58 -15.21 -17.10 -4.96
N ASP A 59 -16.43 -16.63 -4.74
CA ASP A 59 -17.55 -16.78 -5.65
C ASP A 59 -17.24 -16.22 -7.05
N LYS A 60 -17.76 -16.90 -8.10
CA LYS A 60 -17.54 -16.52 -9.50
C LYS A 60 -18.14 -15.16 -9.84
N LYS A 61 -19.31 -14.82 -9.26
CA LYS A 61 -19.95 -13.51 -9.49
C LYS A 61 -19.10 -12.37 -8.92
N VAL A 62 -18.50 -12.58 -7.73
CA VAL A 62 -17.60 -11.60 -7.13
C VAL A 62 -16.32 -11.43 -7.95
N LYS A 63 -15.74 -12.51 -8.48
CA LYS A 63 -14.59 -12.41 -9.40
C LYS A 63 -14.96 -11.59 -10.64
N HIS A 64 -16.10 -11.89 -11.24
CA HIS A 64 -16.57 -11.17 -12.42
C HIS A 64 -16.80 -9.67 -12.15
N ALA A 65 -17.41 -9.32 -11.01
CA ALA A 65 -17.58 -7.93 -10.60
C ALA A 65 -16.26 -7.17 -10.44
N ILE A 66 -15.23 -7.83 -9.84
CA ILE A 66 -13.89 -7.27 -9.72
C ILE A 66 -13.24 -7.08 -11.10
N ASP A 67 -13.44 -8.02 -12.02
CA ASP A 67 -12.90 -7.92 -13.40
C ASP A 67 -13.52 -6.75 -14.18
N ILE A 68 -14.83 -6.54 -14.04
CA ILE A 68 -15.53 -5.39 -14.64
C ILE A 68 -14.98 -4.09 -14.03
N ALA A 69 -14.89 -4.01 -12.71
CA ALA A 69 -14.37 -2.84 -12.01
C ALA A 69 -12.93 -2.53 -12.46
N TYR A 70 -12.05 -3.55 -12.51
CA TYR A 70 -10.69 -3.40 -13.00
C TYR A 70 -10.65 -2.75 -14.41
N ASN A 71 -11.42 -3.29 -15.36
CA ASN A 71 -11.40 -2.81 -16.74
C ASN A 71 -11.88 -1.36 -16.83
N ARG A 72 -12.93 -0.99 -16.09
CA ARG A 72 -13.47 0.38 -16.07
C ARG A 72 -12.47 1.37 -15.48
N ILE A 73 -11.87 1.04 -14.33
CA ILE A 73 -10.89 1.88 -13.65
C ILE A 73 -9.63 2.01 -14.51
N TYR A 74 -9.15 0.91 -15.10
CA TYR A 74 -7.99 0.92 -15.98
C TYR A 74 -8.20 1.81 -17.21
N LYS A 75 -9.37 1.68 -17.88
CA LYS A 75 -9.72 2.52 -19.03
C LYS A 75 -9.70 4.01 -18.65
N PHE A 76 -10.31 4.37 -17.51
CA PHE A 76 -10.35 5.76 -17.05
C PHE A 76 -8.96 6.32 -16.78
N HIS A 77 -8.14 5.61 -15.99
CA HIS A 77 -6.80 6.09 -15.67
C HIS A 77 -5.84 6.10 -16.87
N SER A 78 -6.07 5.24 -17.87
CA SER A 78 -5.29 5.27 -19.12
C SER A 78 -5.42 6.58 -19.87
N LEU A 79 -6.52 7.31 -19.69
CA LEU A 79 -6.75 8.64 -20.29
C LEU A 79 -5.99 9.75 -19.56
N GLN A 80 -5.50 9.49 -18.35
CA GLN A 80 -4.78 10.45 -17.50
C GLN A 80 -3.27 10.48 -17.73
N LYS A 81 -2.75 9.74 -18.70
CA LYS A 81 -1.32 9.74 -19.02
C LYS A 81 -0.88 11.11 -19.51
N PHE A 82 0.11 11.68 -18.83
CA PHE A 82 0.76 12.90 -19.26
C PHE A 82 1.69 12.63 -20.44
N LYS A 83 1.72 13.60 -21.38
CA LYS A 83 2.66 13.56 -22.50
C LYS A 83 3.92 14.34 -22.14
N ASN A 84 5.08 13.79 -22.49
CA ASN A 84 6.32 14.53 -22.41
C ASN A 84 6.29 15.73 -23.37
N ILE A 85 6.94 16.82 -22.96
CA ILE A 85 7.09 18.02 -23.77
C ILE A 85 8.53 18.09 -24.22
N SER A 86 8.79 18.35 -25.49
CA SER A 86 10.10 18.65 -26.04
C SER A 86 9.97 19.88 -26.93
N TYR A 87 10.81 20.87 -26.69
CA TYR A 87 10.83 22.12 -27.43
C TYR A 87 12.27 22.50 -27.74
N THR A 88 12.53 22.91 -28.97
CA THR A 88 13.84 23.44 -29.39
C THR A 88 13.66 24.91 -29.78
N ASP A 89 14.40 25.79 -29.15
CA ASP A 89 14.34 27.23 -29.42
C ASP A 89 15.10 27.62 -30.70
N ARG A 90 15.03 28.91 -31.08
CA ARG A 90 15.71 29.46 -32.24
C ARG A 90 17.24 29.38 -32.16
N PHE A 91 17.80 29.20 -30.95
CA PHE A 91 19.24 29.07 -30.71
C PHE A 91 19.67 27.59 -30.66
N LYS A 92 18.78 26.65 -30.99
CA LYS A 92 18.97 25.19 -30.94
C LYS A 92 19.12 24.63 -29.50
N ASN A 93 18.71 25.37 -28.47
CA ASN A 93 18.62 24.85 -27.13
C ASN A 93 17.40 23.91 -27.01
N ARG A 94 17.62 22.69 -26.54
CA ARG A 94 16.54 21.69 -26.34
C ARG A 94 16.07 21.71 -24.90
N LEU A 95 14.80 22.01 -24.69
CA LEU A 95 14.10 22.01 -23.40
C LEU A 95 13.16 20.82 -23.36
N GLU A 96 13.23 20.01 -22.29
CA GLU A 96 12.39 18.82 -22.16
C GLU A 96 11.75 18.76 -20.78
N TYR A 97 10.47 18.41 -20.74
CA TYR A 97 9.75 18.05 -19.54
C TYR A 97 9.32 16.58 -19.65
N LYS A 98 9.85 15.73 -18.76
CA LYS A 98 9.61 14.28 -18.79
C LYS A 98 8.85 13.81 -17.57
N TYR A 99 7.78 13.06 -17.79
CA TYR A 99 7.08 12.34 -16.75
C TYR A 99 7.67 10.94 -16.60
N LEU A 100 8.28 10.66 -15.45
CA LEU A 100 8.89 9.36 -15.17
C LEU A 100 8.15 8.68 -14.01
N PRO A 101 7.91 7.35 -14.09
CA PRO A 101 7.35 6.63 -12.97
C PRO A 101 8.33 6.58 -11.79
N ILE A 102 7.82 6.59 -10.58
CA ILE A 102 8.61 6.19 -9.40
C ILE A 102 8.93 4.70 -9.48
N ASN A 103 10.03 4.27 -8.84
CA ASN A 103 10.48 2.88 -8.94
C ASN A 103 9.56 1.90 -8.21
N SER A 104 9.00 2.29 -7.06
CA SER A 104 8.19 1.40 -6.23
C SER A 104 7.14 2.14 -5.40
N VAL A 105 6.02 1.47 -5.16
CA VAL A 105 4.92 1.96 -4.32
C VAL A 105 4.37 0.84 -3.44
N ALA A 106 4.07 1.18 -2.17
CA ALA A 106 3.27 0.33 -1.30
C ALA A 106 1.83 0.83 -1.29
N ILE A 107 0.88 -0.04 -1.59
CA ILE A 107 -0.53 0.23 -1.42
C ILE A 107 -0.99 -0.31 -0.06
N TYR A 108 -1.52 0.56 0.79
CA TYR A 108 -2.11 0.16 2.06
C TYR A 108 -3.60 -0.14 1.87
N VAL A 109 -3.99 -1.37 2.14
CA VAL A 109 -5.38 -1.83 2.01
C VAL A 109 -5.90 -2.23 3.38
N PRO A 110 -6.87 -1.53 3.97
CA PRO A 110 -7.45 -1.90 5.25
C PRO A 110 -8.01 -3.32 5.23
N GLY A 111 -7.96 -4.04 6.35
CA GLY A 111 -8.36 -5.45 6.38
C GLY A 111 -8.95 -5.93 7.71
N SER A 112 -9.10 -5.05 8.72
CA SER A 112 -9.54 -5.47 10.07
C SER A 112 -11.06 -5.58 10.23
N THR A 113 -11.85 -4.70 9.62
CA THR A 113 -13.31 -4.63 9.83
C THR A 113 -14.13 -4.94 8.59
N ALA A 114 -13.62 -4.63 7.41
CA ALA A 114 -14.30 -4.86 6.15
C ALA A 114 -13.30 -5.25 5.05
N SER A 115 -13.83 -5.79 3.96
CA SER A 115 -13.05 -6.15 2.78
C SER A 115 -13.12 -5.03 1.75
N TYR A 116 -11.94 -4.57 1.29
CA TYR A 116 -11.85 -3.47 0.34
C TYR A 116 -11.07 -3.85 -0.94
N PRO A 117 -11.62 -4.74 -1.79
CA PRO A 117 -11.01 -5.04 -3.09
C PRO A 117 -10.94 -3.78 -3.97
N SER A 118 -11.88 -2.84 -3.80
CA SER A 118 -11.86 -1.53 -4.47
C SER A 118 -10.62 -0.71 -4.12
N SER A 119 -10.18 -0.72 -2.86
CA SER A 119 -8.94 -0.02 -2.47
C SER A 119 -7.71 -0.59 -3.15
N VAL A 120 -7.68 -1.90 -3.42
CA VAL A 120 -6.62 -2.49 -4.24
C VAL A 120 -6.64 -1.91 -5.64
N LEU A 121 -7.81 -1.94 -6.32
CA LEU A 121 -7.94 -1.48 -7.70
C LEU A 121 -7.64 0.02 -7.82
N MET A 122 -8.22 0.85 -6.95
CA MET A 122 -8.08 2.31 -6.99
C MET A 122 -6.65 2.80 -6.71
N ASN A 123 -5.83 2.04 -6.00
CA ASN A 123 -4.43 2.40 -5.74
C ASN A 123 -3.46 1.72 -6.73
N ALA A 124 -3.70 0.45 -7.07
CA ALA A 124 -2.78 -0.29 -7.94
C ALA A 124 -2.90 0.13 -9.41
N ILE A 125 -4.12 0.36 -9.91
CA ILE A 125 -4.31 0.64 -11.33
C ILE A 125 -3.66 1.97 -11.75
N PRO A 126 -3.79 3.10 -11.03
CA PRO A 126 -3.04 4.31 -11.34
C PRO A 126 -1.52 4.09 -11.38
N ALA A 127 -0.99 3.32 -10.42
CA ALA A 127 0.42 2.98 -10.39
C ALA A 127 0.85 2.14 -11.60
N ILE A 128 0.03 1.16 -12.02
CA ILE A 128 0.27 0.36 -13.22
C ILE A 128 0.26 1.26 -14.48
N VAL A 129 -0.73 2.13 -14.61
CA VAL A 129 -0.87 3.05 -15.75
C VAL A 129 0.29 4.04 -15.80
N ALA A 130 0.75 4.51 -14.65
CA ALA A 130 1.93 5.37 -14.54
C ALA A 130 3.25 4.64 -14.88
N GLY A 131 3.26 3.31 -14.94
CA GLY A 131 4.44 2.52 -15.29
C GLY A 131 5.32 2.15 -14.08
N VAL A 132 4.79 2.22 -12.86
CA VAL A 132 5.53 1.81 -11.64
C VAL A 132 5.88 0.33 -11.73
N LYS A 133 7.18 0.02 -11.62
CA LYS A 133 7.68 -1.36 -11.84
C LYS A 133 7.42 -2.29 -10.65
N ARG A 134 7.50 -1.79 -9.42
CA ARG A 134 7.30 -2.58 -8.20
C ARG A 134 6.14 -2.02 -7.39
N ILE A 135 5.05 -2.77 -7.35
CA ILE A 135 3.86 -2.46 -6.54
C ILE A 135 3.74 -3.56 -5.49
N ILE A 136 3.74 -3.18 -4.22
CA ILE A 136 3.54 -4.10 -3.11
C ILE A 136 2.22 -3.80 -2.41
N MET A 137 1.60 -4.81 -1.82
CA MET A 137 0.37 -4.64 -1.04
C MET A 137 0.60 -4.95 0.43
N ILE A 138 0.20 -4.00 1.27
CA ILE A 138 0.07 -4.17 2.72
C ILE A 138 -1.41 -4.35 3.01
N ASN A 139 -1.77 -5.49 3.60
CA ASN A 139 -3.15 -5.77 3.99
C ASN A 139 -3.17 -6.60 5.27
N PRO A 140 -3.48 -6.02 6.43
CA PRO A 140 -3.58 -6.76 7.67
C PRO A 140 -4.69 -7.81 7.56
N GLY A 141 -4.34 -9.05 7.83
CA GLY A 141 -5.31 -10.14 7.89
C GLY A 141 -5.90 -10.28 9.29
N ILE A 142 -7.14 -10.72 9.39
CA ILE A 142 -7.73 -11.10 10.67
C ILE A 142 -7.20 -12.50 11.03
N LYS A 143 -6.49 -12.62 12.16
CA LYS A 143 -5.85 -13.88 12.59
C LYS A 143 -5.01 -14.50 11.46
N GLY A 144 -4.27 -13.67 10.73
CA GLY A 144 -3.43 -14.07 9.60
C GLY A 144 -4.17 -14.54 8.35
N LYS A 145 -5.49 -14.32 8.26
CA LYS A 145 -6.31 -14.61 7.08
C LYS A 145 -6.67 -13.32 6.37
N GLN A 146 -6.28 -13.21 5.11
CA GLN A 146 -6.64 -12.10 4.23
C GLN A 146 -7.90 -12.45 3.45
N ASN A 147 -8.71 -11.43 3.13
CA ASN A 147 -9.97 -11.65 2.40
C ASN A 147 -9.71 -12.13 0.96
N PRO A 148 -10.40 -13.20 0.48
CA PRO A 148 -10.23 -13.72 -0.87
C PRO A 148 -10.45 -12.71 -1.99
N ALA A 149 -11.39 -11.76 -1.82
CA ALA A 149 -11.68 -10.73 -2.83
C ALA A 149 -10.53 -9.72 -2.95
N VAL A 150 -9.90 -9.34 -1.81
CA VAL A 150 -8.71 -8.48 -1.78
C VAL A 150 -7.54 -9.17 -2.48
N LEU A 151 -7.30 -10.45 -2.17
CA LEU A 151 -6.25 -11.25 -2.81
C LEU A 151 -6.49 -11.46 -4.31
N TYR A 152 -7.76 -11.63 -4.71
CA TYR A 152 -8.12 -11.72 -6.12
C TYR A 152 -7.85 -10.42 -6.88
N ALA A 153 -8.25 -9.27 -6.31
CA ALA A 153 -7.97 -7.96 -6.88
C ALA A 153 -6.46 -7.71 -7.00
N ALA A 154 -5.67 -8.07 -5.98
CA ALA A 154 -4.22 -7.97 -6.02
C ALA A 154 -3.61 -8.84 -7.14
N ARG A 155 -4.09 -10.08 -7.30
CA ARG A 155 -3.68 -10.97 -8.39
C ARG A 155 -4.06 -10.42 -9.76
N LYS A 156 -5.26 -9.83 -9.91
CA LYS A 156 -5.70 -9.15 -11.14
C LYS A 156 -4.79 -8.00 -11.52
N CYS A 157 -4.32 -7.24 -10.52
CA CYS A 157 -3.33 -6.17 -10.67
C CYS A 157 -1.88 -6.69 -10.80
N LYS A 158 -1.65 -8.01 -10.88
CA LYS A 158 -0.33 -8.64 -10.98
C LYS A 158 0.63 -8.30 -9.83
N ILE A 159 0.10 -7.97 -8.65
CA ILE A 159 0.89 -7.70 -7.46
C ILE A 159 1.48 -9.01 -6.94
N LYS A 160 2.81 -9.10 -6.91
CA LYS A 160 3.55 -10.31 -6.48
C LYS A 160 3.92 -10.27 -5.00
N GLU A 161 4.20 -9.08 -4.46
CA GLU A 161 4.60 -8.88 -3.07
C GLU A 161 3.39 -8.49 -2.23
N ILE A 162 2.92 -9.40 -1.40
CA ILE A 162 1.78 -9.21 -0.50
C ILE A 162 2.24 -9.47 0.92
N TYR A 163 2.02 -8.50 1.80
CA TYR A 163 2.40 -8.57 3.20
C TYR A 163 1.17 -8.54 4.10
N SER A 164 1.08 -9.51 5.01
CA SER A 164 -0.02 -9.63 5.98
C SER A 164 0.31 -8.84 7.25
N ILE A 165 0.46 -7.54 7.10
CA ILE A 165 0.85 -6.60 8.16
C ILE A 165 -0.01 -5.34 8.12
N GLY A 166 -0.08 -4.62 9.25
CA GLY A 166 -0.89 -3.41 9.37
C GLY A 166 -0.39 -2.40 10.40
N GLY A 167 -1.11 -1.29 10.50
CA GLY A 167 -0.82 -0.24 11.47
C GLY A 167 0.50 0.51 11.24
N PRO A 168 0.97 1.24 12.27
CA PRO A 168 2.22 2.01 12.19
C PRO A 168 3.46 1.17 11.92
N SER A 169 3.51 -0.06 12.43
CA SER A 169 4.62 -0.98 12.21
C SER A 169 4.79 -1.35 10.74
N ALA A 170 3.68 -1.53 10.02
CA ALA A 170 3.71 -1.80 8.58
C ALA A 170 4.17 -0.58 7.78
N ILE A 171 3.75 0.64 8.15
CA ILE A 171 4.22 1.89 7.53
C ILE A 171 5.73 2.03 7.71
N ALA A 172 6.24 1.83 8.95
CA ALA A 172 7.67 1.87 9.22
C ALA A 172 8.44 0.82 8.41
N ALA A 173 7.93 -0.42 8.32
CA ALA A 173 8.58 -1.50 7.60
C ALA A 173 8.75 -1.22 6.11
N VAL A 174 7.76 -0.57 5.45
CA VAL A 174 7.88 -0.23 4.02
C VAL A 174 8.60 1.09 3.77
N ALA A 175 8.67 1.97 4.76
CA ALA A 175 9.44 3.21 4.66
C ALA A 175 10.94 2.94 4.79
N TYR A 176 11.35 2.20 5.83
CA TYR A 176 12.76 2.00 6.16
C TYR A 176 13.33 0.64 5.75
N GLY A 177 12.45 -0.28 5.41
CA GLY A 177 12.83 -1.67 5.11
C GLY A 177 13.03 -2.52 6.36
N THR A 178 12.99 -3.83 6.16
CA THR A 178 13.35 -4.86 7.14
C THR A 178 14.07 -5.99 6.40
N LYS A 179 14.46 -7.06 7.09
CA LYS A 179 15.03 -8.24 6.41
C LYS A 179 14.07 -8.84 5.38
N SER A 180 12.76 -8.87 5.68
CA SER A 180 11.72 -9.46 4.82
C SER A 180 11.12 -8.48 3.82
N ILE A 181 11.26 -7.17 4.00
CA ILE A 181 10.58 -6.14 3.22
C ILE A 181 11.59 -5.10 2.74
N LYS A 182 11.77 -5.00 1.43
CA LYS A 182 12.56 -3.92 0.84
C LYS A 182 11.76 -2.61 0.88
N PRO A 183 12.38 -1.46 1.21
CA PRO A 183 11.70 -0.18 1.26
C PRO A 183 11.12 0.20 -0.11
N VAL A 184 10.20 1.16 -0.11
CA VAL A 184 9.56 1.70 -1.31
C VAL A 184 9.72 3.21 -1.40
N ASN A 185 9.46 3.79 -2.57
CA ASN A 185 9.58 5.24 -2.77
C ASN A 185 8.34 6.01 -2.32
N LYS A 186 7.15 5.36 -2.29
CA LYS A 186 5.89 6.01 -1.93
C LYS A 186 4.92 5.03 -1.27
N ILE A 187 4.13 5.54 -0.31
CA ILE A 187 3.02 4.81 0.30
C ILE A 187 1.72 5.51 -0.08
N VAL A 188 0.73 4.74 -0.56
CA VAL A 188 -0.61 5.22 -0.91
C VAL A 188 -1.68 4.34 -0.27
N GLY A 189 -2.91 4.84 -0.22
CA GLY A 189 -4.07 4.08 0.23
C GLY A 189 -4.56 4.47 1.64
N PRO A 190 -5.87 4.30 1.91
CA PRO A 190 -6.50 4.73 3.14
C PRO A 190 -6.07 3.89 4.35
N GLY A 191 -6.08 4.51 5.52
CA GLY A 191 -5.81 3.86 6.80
C GLY A 191 -6.58 4.53 7.94
N ASN A 192 -6.55 3.93 9.13
CA ASN A 192 -7.10 4.54 10.33
C ASN A 192 -6.20 5.67 10.85
N SER A 193 -6.61 6.33 11.96
CA SER A 193 -5.87 7.45 12.55
C SER A 193 -4.42 7.11 12.91
N TYR A 194 -4.12 5.88 13.33
CA TYR A 194 -2.76 5.43 13.63
C TYR A 194 -1.91 5.30 12.36
N VAL A 195 -2.48 4.79 11.28
CA VAL A 195 -1.82 4.73 9.97
C VAL A 195 -1.59 6.12 9.41
N ALA A 196 -2.58 7.02 9.54
CA ALA A 196 -2.43 8.42 9.12
C ALA A 196 -1.33 9.14 9.91
N SER A 197 -1.27 8.94 11.23
CA SER A 197 -0.19 9.47 12.08
C SER A 197 1.17 8.91 11.67
N ALA A 198 1.25 7.60 11.37
CA ALA A 198 2.50 6.98 10.92
C ALA A 198 2.95 7.51 9.56
N LYS A 199 2.03 7.70 8.60
CA LYS A 199 2.34 8.32 7.32
C LYS A 199 2.87 9.75 7.49
N LYS A 200 2.26 10.53 8.39
CA LYS A 200 2.75 11.87 8.71
C LYS A 200 4.17 11.85 9.28
N GLU A 201 4.48 10.89 10.14
CA GLU A 201 5.78 10.75 10.79
C GLU A 201 6.91 10.43 9.80
N VAL A 202 6.62 9.60 8.79
CA VAL A 202 7.59 9.20 7.78
C VAL A 202 7.58 10.10 6.54
N PHE A 203 6.74 11.14 6.52
CA PHE A 203 6.72 12.12 5.43
C PHE A 203 8.04 12.89 5.38
N GLY A 204 8.64 12.97 4.20
CA GLY A 204 9.97 13.51 3.99
C GLY A 204 11.04 12.43 3.82
N ASP A 205 10.94 11.32 4.56
CA ASP A 205 11.79 10.15 4.35
C ASP A 205 11.29 9.31 3.17
N ILE A 206 9.97 9.33 2.95
CA ILE A 206 9.28 8.62 1.88
C ILE A 206 8.11 9.45 1.34
N GLY A 207 7.76 9.28 0.06
CA GLY A 207 6.58 9.92 -0.53
C GLY A 207 5.28 9.38 0.07
N ILE A 208 4.34 10.30 0.37
CA ILE A 208 2.97 9.98 0.82
C ILE A 208 1.99 10.62 -0.17
N GLU A 209 0.74 10.07 -0.27
CA GLU A 209 -0.33 10.76 -1.01
C GLU A 209 -0.86 11.94 -0.23
#